data_7279c6bb41e4bf4dd80a9c40b8eb4c13
#
_entry.id   7279c6bb41e4bf4dd80a9c40b8eb4c13
#
_cell.length_a   1.000
_cell.length_b   1.000
_cell.length_c   1.000
_cell.angle_alpha   90.00
_cell.angle_beta   90.00
_cell.angle_gamma   90.00
#
_symmetry.space_group_name_H-M   'P 1'
#
loop_
_entity.id
_entity.type
_entity.pdbx_description
1 polymer ?
#
loop_
_entity_poly.entity_id
_entity_poly.type
_entity_poly.pdbx_seq_one_letter_code
_entity_poly.pdbx_strand_id
1 'polypeptide(L)' 'MTYNHAFTIGFAVGNSQYDDWAECLANEKELVIAGLEARIAELKSPSSEYPEALDG' A
#
# COMPACT_ATOMS: atom_id res chain seq x y z
N MET A 1 -24.10 3.50 -17.53
CA MET A 1 -23.94 2.55 -16.40
C MET A 1 -22.52 2.64 -15.86
N THR A 2 -22.36 2.70 -14.55
CA THR A 2 -21.06 2.79 -13.92
C THR A 2 -20.75 1.54 -13.11
N TYR A 3 -19.48 1.25 -12.97
CA TYR A 3 -19.03 0.08 -12.24
C TYR A 3 -18.08 0.52 -11.15
N ASN A 4 -18.14 -0.13 -10.01
CA ASN A 4 -17.22 0.10 -8.91
C ASN A 4 -16.28 -1.09 -8.79
N HIS A 5 -15.02 -0.79 -8.51
CA HIS A 5 -14.01 -1.82 -8.35
C HIS A 5 -13.30 -1.61 -7.02
N ALA A 6 -12.95 -2.70 -6.38
CA ALA A 6 -12.14 -2.66 -5.17
C ALA A 6 -10.84 -3.40 -5.40
N PHE A 7 -9.75 -2.84 -4.92
CA PHE A 7 -8.43 -3.43 -5.07
C PHE A 7 -7.78 -3.59 -3.72
N THR A 8 -7.02 -4.66 -3.56
CA THR A 8 -6.10 -4.77 -2.45
C THR A 8 -4.69 -4.60 -2.98
N ILE A 9 -3.98 -3.63 -2.44
CA ILE A 9 -2.63 -3.31 -2.87
C ILE A 9 -1.68 -3.60 -1.71
N GLY A 10 -0.72 -4.50 -1.97
CA GLY A 10 0.32 -4.78 -1.01
C GLY A 10 1.46 -3.77 -1.13
N PHE A 11 1.99 -3.34 0.00
CA PHE A 11 3.17 -2.48 0.01
C PHE A 11 3.99 -2.80 1.26
N ALA A 12 5.26 -2.43 1.23
CA ALA A 12 6.17 -2.70 2.33
C ALA A 12 6.44 -1.45 3.14
N VAL A 13 6.54 -1.62 4.45
CA VAL A 13 6.92 -0.55 5.36
C VAL A 13 8.24 -0.99 6.02
N GLY A 14 9.30 -0.21 5.77
CA GLY A 14 10.61 -0.51 6.33
C GLY A 14 10.89 0.31 7.58
N ASN A 15 11.88 -0.14 8.35
CA ASN A 15 12.38 0.56 9.52
C ASN A 15 11.37 0.71 10.67
N SER A 16 10.35 -0.12 10.70
CA SER A 16 9.41 -0.09 11.81
C SER A 16 10.04 -0.66 13.08
N GLN A 17 9.70 -0.09 14.21
CA GLN A 17 10.13 -0.57 15.52
C GLN A 17 9.15 -1.59 16.10
N TYR A 18 8.04 -1.83 15.43
CA TYR A 18 6.96 -2.68 15.92
C TYR A 18 6.82 -3.93 15.08
N ASP A 19 6.65 -5.07 15.71
CA ASP A 19 6.33 -6.32 15.02
C ASP A 19 4.88 -6.37 14.58
N ASP A 20 4.01 -5.79 15.40
CA ASP A 20 2.58 -5.82 15.17
C ASP A 20 2.19 -4.71 14.19
N TRP A 21 1.52 -5.10 13.12
CA TRP A 21 1.09 -4.14 12.10
C TRP A 21 0.13 -3.09 12.67
N ALA A 22 -0.69 -3.46 13.64
CA ALA A 22 -1.63 -2.52 14.26
C ALA A 22 -0.89 -1.45 15.07
N GLU A 23 0.17 -1.84 15.78
CA GLU A 23 0.98 -0.88 16.52
C GLU A 23 1.78 0.00 15.58
N CYS A 24 2.30 -0.55 14.50
CA CYS A 24 2.98 0.23 13.48
C CYS A 24 2.04 1.29 12.91
N LEU A 25 0.84 0.89 12.55
CA LEU A 25 -0.13 1.81 11.98
C LEU A 25 -0.53 2.90 12.99
N ALA A 26 -0.67 2.54 14.25
CA ALA A 26 -1.09 3.49 15.27
C ALA A 26 0.01 4.48 15.64
N ASN A 27 1.27 4.04 15.67
CA ASN A 27 2.37 4.83 16.20
C ASN A 27 3.35 5.34 15.15
N GLU A 28 3.36 4.72 13.97
CA GLU A 28 4.29 5.06 12.89
C GLU A 28 3.55 5.29 11.59
N LYS A 29 2.46 6.00 11.67
CA LYS A 29 1.61 6.27 10.51
C LYS A 29 2.39 6.87 9.34
N GLU A 30 3.37 7.71 9.63
CA GLU A 30 4.17 8.34 8.59
C GLU A 30 4.98 7.33 7.78
N LEU A 31 5.47 6.28 8.43
CA LEU A 31 6.18 5.22 7.73
C LEU A 31 5.23 4.43 6.82
N VAL A 32 4.01 4.22 7.29
CA VAL A 32 2.98 3.55 6.50
C VAL A 32 2.64 4.38 5.26
N ILE A 33 2.46 5.67 5.46
CA ILE A 33 2.18 6.59 4.34
C ILE A 33 3.32 6.58 3.34
N ALA A 34 4.56 6.62 3.82
CA ALA A 34 5.72 6.60 2.93
C ALA A 34 5.76 5.32 2.10
N GLY A 35 5.46 4.18 2.72
CA GLY A 35 5.40 2.92 2.00
C GLY A 35 4.31 2.91 0.94
N LEU A 36 3.16 3.44 1.27
CA LEU A 36 2.05 3.55 0.33
C LEU A 36 2.38 4.49 -0.84
N GLU A 37 3.00 5.62 -0.54
CA GLU A 37 3.42 6.57 -1.58
C GLU A 37 4.44 5.95 -2.52
N ALA A 38 5.37 5.16 -2.00
CA ALA A 38 6.32 4.44 -2.83
C ALA A 38 5.59 3.47 -3.77
N ARG A 39 4.56 2.82 -3.29
CA ARG A 39 3.76 1.91 -4.12
C ARG A 39 3.00 2.68 -5.20
N ILE A 40 2.50 3.85 -4.88
CA ILE A 40 1.85 4.72 -5.86
C ILE A 40 2.84 5.11 -6.96
N ALA A 41 4.06 5.46 -6.57
CA ALA A 41 5.10 5.80 -7.54
C ALA A 41 5.43 4.62 -8.46
N GLU A 42 5.47 3.41 -7.93
CA GLU A 42 5.67 2.21 -8.73
C GLU A 42 4.55 2.02 -9.75
N LEU A 43 3.31 2.25 -9.32
CA LEU A 43 2.16 2.13 -10.21
C LEU A 43 2.21 3.14 -11.36
N LYS A 44 2.76 4.30 -11.12
CA LYS A 44 2.88 5.34 -12.12
C LYS A 44 4.02 5.09 -13.09
N SER A 45 4.94 4.19 -12.75
CA SER A 45 6.05 3.85 -13.63
C SER A 45 5.55 3.07 -14.83
N PRO A 46 6.05 3.37 -16.04
CA PRO A 46 5.64 2.62 -17.23
C PRO A 46 6.06 1.16 -17.21
N SER A 47 7.00 0.78 -16.35
CA SER A 47 7.45 -0.60 -16.24
C SER A 47 6.86 -1.33 -15.03
N SER A 48 5.94 -0.70 -14.29
CA SER A 48 5.41 -1.31 -13.09
C SER A 48 4.43 -2.46 -13.41
N GLU A 49 4.36 -3.40 -12.48
CA GLU A 49 3.37 -4.44 -12.53
C GLU A 49 2.07 -3.94 -11.91
N TYR A 50 0.98 -4.52 -12.35
CA TYR A 50 -0.31 -4.16 -11.78
C TYR A 50 -0.44 -4.66 -10.35
N PRO A 51 -1.09 -3.90 -9.48
CA PRO A 51 -1.38 -4.40 -8.13
C PRO A 51 -2.33 -5.59 -8.22
N GLU A 52 -2.28 -6.43 -7.19
CA GLU A 52 -3.23 -7.52 -7.10
C GLU A 52 -4.61 -6.95 -6.84
N ALA A 53 -5.55 -7.37 -7.64
CA ALA A 53 -6.93 -6.97 -7.47
C ALA A 53 -7.66 -8.05 -6.70
N LEU A 54 -8.38 -7.64 -5.67
CA LEU A 54 -9.36 -8.51 -5.04
C LEU A 54 -10.69 -8.20 -5.69
N ASP A 55 -11.33 -9.23 -6.17
CA ASP A 55 -12.68 -9.07 -6.65
C ASP A 55 -13.57 -8.73 -5.48
N GLY A 56 -13.95 -7.53 -5.42
CA GLY A 56 -14.80 -7.10 -4.34
C GLY A 56 -16.15 -6.70 -4.85
#